data_6e75df11a8dc6c11d22fd117e4d32960
#
_entry.id   6e75df11a8dc6c11d22fd117e4d32960
#
_cell.length_a   1.000
_cell.length_b   1.000
_cell.length_c   1.000
_cell.angle_alpha   90.00
_cell.angle_beta   90.00
_cell.angle_gamma   90.00
#
_symmetry.space_group_name_H-M   'P 1'
#
loop_
_entity.id
_entity.type
_entity.pdbx_description
1 polymer ?
#
loop_
_entity_poly.entity_id
_entity_poly.type
_entity_poly.pdbx_seq_one_letter_code
_entity_poly.pdbx_strand_id
1 'polypeptide(L)'
;MKRVLFAFLVFSSACATQSELSQVASSENLLSYSELITPEFLRQHLEVIAHDSLEGRATGMPGQKIAADYLAEYYSSLGITPGGDNDTFFQKFKLNAEYTDSLIYSTYTVSAGDTLRYSHSVESKEQTGEFIRMFGGSEPLKGDVVFAGFGLNDEANGVLHLEGAELSGNWVMIFEDIPYIVDGDTLVNPNISSNSRVRSLLVENNAAGILLISDYTRSEFDELAEISAQLISNPSGLSLQYLEGRGRAASFPNGVVQISPEKAITFLGLDGKDQLHNLRDDLIDEITEFRAQKLPFILDYTPYEGPGYIETENVLARIEGADPDKKHETLVLVAHYDHIGITQPDASGDAINNGADDNGSGTVALMNIAKTLKSAANDGYRPARSVLFLHVSAEEVGLLGSRYYSDHPVVPIENTVAAFNADMIGRSDPENIRRGDTDYVYLIGGEIISSGLDSLVQAANHNSVNMRLDRRYNDLQDPNQFYRRSDHWNFGRLSVPFVFFFTGVHEDYHRPSDTVDKIDFEKLARVTTLIYSSVIEVTNYDGRPVVDNEEFIEITRRMPR
;
A
#
# COMPACT_ATOMS: atom_id res chain seq x y z
N MET A 1 16.01 81.52 42.86
CA MET A 1 16.19 80.41 41.89
C MET A 1 15.99 79.13 42.66
N LYS A 2 14.81 78.51 42.51
CA LYS A 2 14.47 77.24 43.15
C LYS A 2 14.55 76.15 42.02
N ARG A 3 15.45 75.20 42.22
CA ARG A 3 15.53 74.00 41.32
C ARG A 3 14.51 72.95 41.86
N VAL A 4 13.58 72.58 41.00
CA VAL A 4 12.64 71.50 41.25
C VAL A 4 13.28 70.25 40.64
N LEU A 5 13.49 69.22 41.46
CA LEU A 5 13.94 67.88 41.02
C LEU A 5 12.70 67.06 40.73
N PHE A 6 12.55 66.62 39.47
CA PHE A 6 11.55 65.62 39.09
C PHE A 6 12.17 64.21 39.18
N ALA A 7 11.67 63.44 40.13
CA ALA A 7 12.00 62.00 40.21
C ALA A 7 11.11 61.23 39.29
N PHE A 8 11.69 60.57 38.25
CA PHE A 8 11.02 59.61 37.41
C PHE A 8 11.01 58.23 38.13
N LEU A 9 9.84 57.77 38.55
CA LEU A 9 9.61 56.41 39.00
C LEU A 9 9.41 55.56 37.71
N VAL A 10 10.40 54.74 37.40
CA VAL A 10 10.26 53.69 36.36
C VAL A 10 9.58 52.48 37.02
N PHE A 11 8.30 52.27 36.72
CA PHE A 11 7.64 51.01 37.00
C PHE A 11 8.12 49.98 35.94
N SER A 12 9.04 49.11 36.31
CA SER A 12 9.33 47.90 35.57
C SER A 12 8.23 46.87 35.85
N SER A 13 7.26 46.76 34.94
CA SER A 13 6.36 45.61 34.90
C SER A 13 7.19 44.40 34.48
N ALA A 14 7.64 43.62 35.45
CA ALA A 14 8.11 42.26 35.17
C ALA A 14 6.88 41.43 34.80
N CYS A 15 6.68 41.22 33.51
CA CYS A 15 5.84 40.13 33.00
C CYS A 15 6.58 38.83 33.39
N ALA A 16 6.30 38.29 34.55
CA ALA A 16 6.64 36.91 34.86
C ALA A 16 5.75 36.03 34.01
N THR A 17 6.29 35.52 32.93
CA THR A 17 5.74 34.30 32.30
C THR A 17 5.93 33.19 33.33
N GLN A 18 4.88 32.96 34.16
CA GLN A 18 4.76 31.71 34.88
C GLN A 18 4.69 30.60 33.79
N SER A 19 5.81 29.91 33.57
CA SER A 19 5.76 28.56 33.00
C SER A 19 5.03 27.73 34.07
N GLU A 20 3.75 27.53 33.88
CA GLU A 20 3.02 26.52 34.64
C GLU A 20 3.76 25.21 34.43
N LEU A 21 4.42 24.73 35.47
CA LEU A 21 4.99 23.37 35.49
C LEU A 21 3.80 22.43 35.37
N SER A 22 3.59 21.87 34.16
CA SER A 22 2.57 20.86 33.96
C SER A 22 2.93 19.68 34.86
N GLN A 23 2.01 19.31 35.72
CA GLN A 23 2.13 18.11 36.55
C GLN A 23 1.78 16.86 35.71
N VAL A 24 2.39 15.73 36.09
CA VAL A 24 1.96 14.43 35.60
C VAL A 24 0.49 14.22 36.00
N ALA A 25 -0.37 14.08 35.02
CA ALA A 25 -1.79 13.87 35.26
C ALA A 25 -2.07 12.43 35.70
N SER A 26 -3.02 12.21 36.60
CA SER A 26 -3.52 10.85 36.87
C SER A 26 -4.18 10.24 35.62
N SER A 27 -4.16 8.91 35.51
CA SER A 27 -4.86 8.23 34.43
C SER A 27 -6.35 8.59 34.41
N GLU A 28 -7.01 8.74 35.55
CA GLU A 28 -8.42 9.13 35.66
C GLU A 28 -8.67 10.51 35.02
N ASN A 29 -7.81 11.50 35.29
CA ASN A 29 -7.94 12.82 34.67
C ASN A 29 -7.78 12.77 33.14
N LEU A 30 -6.80 12.02 32.65
CA LEU A 30 -6.60 11.88 31.19
C LEU A 30 -7.74 11.09 30.53
N LEU A 31 -8.21 10.02 31.14
CA LEU A 31 -9.33 9.21 30.61
C LEU A 31 -10.64 10.00 30.50
N SER A 32 -10.85 11.04 31.35
CA SER A 32 -12.06 11.88 31.24
C SER A 32 -12.16 12.62 29.89
N TYR A 33 -11.06 12.81 29.16
CA TYR A 33 -11.05 13.42 27.83
C TYR A 33 -11.46 12.45 26.70
N SER A 34 -11.63 11.15 26.98
CA SER A 34 -12.02 10.16 25.96
C SER A 34 -13.36 10.48 25.29
N GLU A 35 -14.22 11.26 25.92
CA GLU A 35 -15.47 11.76 25.32
C GLU A 35 -15.27 12.65 24.07
N LEU A 36 -14.04 13.15 23.83
CA LEU A 36 -13.67 13.88 22.62
C LEU A 36 -13.41 12.95 21.42
N ILE A 37 -13.39 11.64 21.63
CA ILE A 37 -13.30 10.64 20.58
C ILE A 37 -14.72 10.34 20.13
N THR A 38 -15.09 10.87 18.95
CA THR A 38 -16.47 10.78 18.47
C THR A 38 -16.55 10.25 17.03
N PRO A 39 -17.63 9.51 16.68
CA PRO A 39 -17.88 9.07 15.33
C PRO A 39 -17.89 10.20 14.31
N GLU A 40 -18.43 11.38 14.68
CA GLU A 40 -18.53 12.55 13.81
C GLU A 40 -17.15 13.11 13.44
N PHE A 41 -16.24 13.21 14.41
CA PHE A 41 -14.87 13.64 14.13
C PHE A 41 -14.16 12.68 13.19
N LEU A 42 -14.24 11.38 13.48
CA LEU A 42 -13.60 10.34 12.67
C LEU A 42 -14.14 10.35 11.24
N ARG A 43 -15.46 10.45 11.07
CA ARG A 43 -16.11 10.57 9.76
C ARG A 43 -15.63 11.79 8.99
N GLN A 44 -15.65 12.97 9.61
CA GLN A 44 -15.27 14.23 8.97
C GLN A 44 -13.86 14.16 8.36
N HIS A 45 -12.92 13.58 9.08
CA HIS A 45 -11.54 13.49 8.61
C HIS A 45 -11.33 12.32 7.63
N LEU A 46 -12.06 11.22 7.79
CA LEU A 46 -11.98 10.09 6.89
C LEU A 46 -12.55 10.44 5.50
N GLU A 47 -13.62 11.23 5.44
CA GLU A 47 -14.17 11.76 4.17
C GLU A 47 -13.15 12.58 3.39
N VAL A 48 -12.14 13.15 4.05
CA VAL A 48 -11.03 13.84 3.37
C VAL A 48 -9.95 12.84 2.95
N ILE A 49 -9.48 12.00 3.88
CA ILE A 49 -8.36 11.06 3.66
C ILE A 49 -8.71 10.01 2.59
N ALA A 50 -9.95 9.55 2.54
CA ALA A 50 -10.42 8.55 1.58
C ALA A 50 -11.22 9.16 0.41
N HIS A 51 -10.99 10.44 0.09
CA HIS A 51 -11.66 11.11 -1.02
C HIS A 51 -10.97 10.80 -2.35
N ASP A 52 -11.74 10.71 -3.44
CA ASP A 52 -11.24 10.42 -4.80
C ASP A 52 -10.15 11.39 -5.27
N SER A 53 -10.21 12.66 -4.82
CA SER A 53 -9.19 13.66 -5.16
C SER A 53 -7.79 13.34 -4.63
N LEU A 54 -7.67 12.37 -3.73
CA LEU A 54 -6.39 11.85 -3.25
C LEU A 54 -5.91 10.63 -4.04
N GLU A 55 -6.65 10.24 -5.10
CA GLU A 55 -6.23 9.21 -6.06
C GLU A 55 -5.75 7.91 -5.40
N GLY A 56 -6.35 7.55 -4.26
CA GLY A 56 -5.96 6.37 -3.49
C GLY A 56 -4.57 6.44 -2.85
N ARG A 57 -3.98 7.62 -2.72
CA ARG A 57 -2.76 7.92 -1.92
C ARG A 57 -1.54 7.04 -2.21
N ALA A 58 -1.36 6.58 -3.46
CA ALA A 58 -0.20 5.76 -3.79
C ALA A 58 1.12 6.43 -3.42
N THR A 59 2.04 5.64 -2.87
CA THR A 59 3.35 6.10 -2.37
C THR A 59 4.10 6.99 -3.37
N GLY A 60 4.45 8.21 -2.96
CA GLY A 60 5.20 9.19 -3.76
C GLY A 60 4.36 9.92 -4.82
N MET A 61 3.09 9.56 -5.01
CA MET A 61 2.19 10.17 -5.99
C MET A 61 1.50 11.43 -5.42
N PRO A 62 0.91 12.29 -6.27
CA PRO A 62 0.31 13.55 -5.82
C PRO A 62 -0.72 13.41 -4.70
N GLY A 63 -1.58 12.40 -4.76
CA GLY A 63 -2.59 12.15 -3.73
C GLY A 63 -1.99 11.86 -2.35
N GLN A 64 -0.89 11.11 -2.29
CA GLN A 64 -0.15 10.87 -1.04
C GLN A 64 0.44 12.17 -0.48
N LYS A 65 0.96 13.06 -1.36
CA LYS A 65 1.51 14.37 -0.93
C LYS A 65 0.43 15.27 -0.34
N ILE A 66 -0.77 15.30 -0.96
CA ILE A 66 -1.92 16.05 -0.44
C ILE A 66 -2.33 15.52 0.94
N ALA A 67 -2.34 14.19 1.14
CA ALA A 67 -2.64 13.60 2.43
C ALA A 67 -1.57 13.94 3.49
N ALA A 68 -0.29 13.93 3.13
CA ALA A 68 0.81 14.31 4.02
C ALA A 68 0.70 15.78 4.48
N ASP A 69 0.43 16.69 3.55
CA ASP A 69 0.22 18.11 3.84
C ASP A 69 -1.01 18.30 4.73
N TYR A 70 -2.11 17.62 4.46
CA TYR A 70 -3.31 17.65 5.29
C TYR A 70 -3.04 17.23 6.74
N LEU A 71 -2.30 16.16 6.95
CA LEU A 71 -1.91 15.70 8.29
C LEU A 71 -1.01 16.73 9.00
N ALA A 72 -0.02 17.27 8.30
CA ALA A 72 0.88 18.29 8.85
C ALA A 72 0.15 19.58 9.25
N GLU A 73 -0.76 20.06 8.38
CA GLU A 73 -1.60 21.22 8.65
C GLU A 73 -2.54 20.98 9.83
N TYR A 74 -3.12 19.79 9.92
CA TYR A 74 -3.96 19.41 11.05
C TYR A 74 -3.21 19.48 12.39
N TYR A 75 -2.05 18.84 12.50
CA TYR A 75 -1.22 18.89 13.71
C TYR A 75 -0.74 20.31 14.04
N SER A 76 -0.37 21.06 13.02
CA SER A 76 0.00 22.48 13.17
C SER A 76 -1.15 23.32 13.72
N SER A 77 -2.37 23.10 13.22
CA SER A 77 -3.58 23.82 13.66
C SER A 77 -3.91 23.58 15.14
N LEU A 78 -3.58 22.42 15.66
CA LEU A 78 -3.70 22.09 17.08
C LEU A 78 -2.55 22.65 17.94
N GLY A 79 -1.48 23.18 17.33
CA GLY A 79 -0.28 23.61 18.03
C GLY A 79 0.47 22.43 18.67
N ILE A 80 0.45 21.26 18.02
CA ILE A 80 1.27 20.11 18.40
C ILE A 80 2.67 20.30 17.82
N THR A 81 3.69 19.87 18.56
CA THR A 81 5.08 20.05 18.16
C THR A 81 5.43 19.13 16.97
N PRO A 82 6.08 19.67 15.92
CA PRO A 82 6.65 18.84 14.86
C PRO A 82 7.59 17.76 15.41
N GLY A 83 7.52 16.56 14.84
CA GLY A 83 8.37 15.44 15.24
C GLY A 83 9.33 14.97 14.14
N GLY A 84 9.32 15.60 12.97
CA GLY A 84 10.12 15.20 11.82
C GLY A 84 11.46 15.93 11.69
N ASP A 85 12.04 15.88 10.50
CA ASP A 85 13.36 16.45 10.21
C ASP A 85 13.34 18.00 10.28
N ASN A 86 14.39 18.59 10.83
CA ASN A 86 14.61 20.05 10.85
C ASN A 86 13.41 20.84 11.41
N ASP A 87 12.80 20.36 12.48
CA ASP A 87 11.63 20.96 13.13
C ASP A 87 10.40 21.08 12.20
N THR A 88 10.27 20.19 11.23
CA THR A 88 9.06 20.03 10.40
C THR A 88 8.26 18.81 10.85
N PHE A 89 7.05 18.63 10.29
CA PHE A 89 6.28 17.41 10.50
C PHE A 89 6.74 16.24 9.62
N PHE A 90 7.67 16.44 8.69
CA PHE A 90 8.06 15.47 7.69
C PHE A 90 9.40 14.79 8.01
N GLN A 91 9.45 13.48 7.87
CA GLN A 91 10.68 12.72 7.75
C GLN A 91 10.78 12.20 6.31
N LYS A 92 11.59 12.88 5.48
CA LYS A 92 11.69 12.61 4.05
C LYS A 92 12.70 11.52 3.74
N PHE A 93 12.34 10.66 2.78
CA PHE A 93 13.24 9.60 2.32
C PHE A 93 13.04 9.30 0.83
N LYS A 94 14.03 8.60 0.27
CA LYS A 94 14.05 8.22 -1.13
C LYS A 94 13.88 6.72 -1.27
N LEU A 95 13.06 6.35 -2.24
CA LEU A 95 12.90 4.98 -2.68
C LEU A 95 13.48 4.85 -4.08
N ASN A 96 14.29 3.83 -4.33
CA ASN A 96 14.55 3.41 -5.69
C ASN A 96 13.23 3.04 -6.32
N ALA A 97 13.04 3.42 -7.57
CA ALA A 97 11.81 3.19 -8.30
C ALA A 97 12.15 2.74 -9.72
N GLU A 98 11.42 1.74 -10.19
CA GLU A 98 11.41 1.34 -11.59
C GLU A 98 10.07 1.79 -12.15
N TYR A 99 10.07 2.69 -13.12
CA TYR A 99 8.88 3.05 -13.86
C TYR A 99 9.22 3.39 -15.30
N THR A 100 8.29 3.10 -16.17
CA THR A 100 8.47 3.32 -17.60
C THR A 100 7.92 4.69 -17.97
N ASP A 101 8.80 5.57 -18.47
CA ASP A 101 8.43 6.89 -18.97
C ASP A 101 7.73 6.79 -20.31
N SER A 102 8.27 5.95 -21.21
CA SER A 102 7.67 5.67 -22.50
C SER A 102 8.01 4.27 -23.03
N LEU A 103 7.17 3.76 -23.92
CA LEU A 103 7.35 2.49 -24.61
C LEU A 103 7.39 2.72 -26.12
N ILE A 104 8.38 2.16 -26.80
CA ILE A 104 8.46 2.18 -28.26
C ILE A 104 8.32 0.77 -28.82
N TYR A 105 7.33 0.58 -29.66
CA TYR A 105 7.15 -0.63 -30.46
C TYR A 105 7.51 -0.34 -31.92
N SER A 106 8.41 -1.14 -32.49
CA SER A 106 8.81 -1.03 -33.89
C SER A 106 8.67 -2.37 -34.58
N THR A 107 8.09 -2.39 -35.76
CA THR A 107 8.03 -3.60 -36.59
C THR A 107 8.93 -3.47 -37.80
N TYR A 108 9.60 -4.55 -38.14
CA TYR A 108 10.50 -4.65 -39.30
C TYR A 108 10.06 -5.77 -40.19
N THR A 109 9.70 -5.48 -41.43
CA THR A 109 9.49 -6.46 -42.49
C THR A 109 10.70 -6.46 -43.42
N VAL A 110 11.17 -7.65 -43.78
CA VAL A 110 12.24 -7.83 -44.75
C VAL A 110 11.61 -8.22 -46.07
N SER A 111 11.66 -7.34 -47.09
CA SER A 111 11.20 -7.61 -48.43
C SER A 111 12.35 -7.43 -49.42
N ALA A 112 12.73 -8.48 -50.12
CA ALA A 112 13.71 -8.48 -51.23
C ALA A 112 15.04 -7.73 -50.93
N GLY A 113 15.51 -7.73 -49.68
CA GLY A 113 16.79 -7.12 -49.29
C GLY A 113 16.68 -5.71 -48.65
N ASP A 114 15.50 -5.11 -48.67
CA ASP A 114 15.25 -3.82 -47.97
C ASP A 114 14.43 -4.06 -46.70
N THR A 115 14.86 -3.43 -45.59
CA THR A 115 14.13 -3.49 -44.31
C THR A 115 13.22 -2.25 -44.20
N LEU A 116 11.91 -2.46 -44.21
CA LEU A 116 10.94 -1.41 -43.90
C LEU A 116 10.72 -1.33 -42.42
N ARG A 117 10.91 -0.12 -41.82
CA ARG A 117 10.65 0.15 -40.41
C ARG A 117 9.32 0.86 -40.26
N TYR A 118 8.45 0.31 -39.44
CA TYR A 118 7.30 1.02 -38.88
C TYR A 118 7.50 1.15 -37.37
N SER A 119 7.30 2.33 -36.80
CA SER A 119 7.42 2.53 -35.35
C SER A 119 6.16 3.16 -34.79
N HIS A 120 5.74 2.68 -33.66
CA HIS A 120 4.68 3.24 -32.85
C HIS A 120 5.23 3.48 -31.44
N SER A 121 4.99 4.65 -30.86
CA SER A 121 5.38 4.98 -29.49
C SER A 121 4.15 5.17 -28.62
N VAL A 122 4.18 4.60 -27.43
CA VAL A 122 3.20 4.86 -26.36
C VAL A 122 3.93 5.59 -25.26
N GLU A 123 3.58 6.83 -24.98
CA GLU A 123 4.10 7.59 -23.85
C GLU A 123 3.16 7.46 -22.66
N SER A 124 3.72 7.42 -21.44
CA SER A 124 2.96 7.20 -20.21
C SER A 124 1.88 8.26 -19.91
N LYS A 125 1.91 9.39 -20.58
CA LYS A 125 0.97 10.51 -20.37
C LYS A 125 0.09 10.84 -21.56
N GLU A 126 0.38 10.31 -22.73
CA GLU A 126 -0.40 10.54 -23.95
C GLU A 126 -0.64 9.22 -24.67
N GLN A 127 -1.88 8.90 -24.92
CA GLN A 127 -2.30 7.58 -25.37
C GLN A 127 -2.51 7.47 -26.85
N THR A 128 -2.07 6.36 -27.39
CA THR A 128 -2.47 5.92 -28.72
C THR A 128 -2.72 4.42 -28.70
N GLY A 129 -3.87 4.02 -28.26
CA GLY A 129 -4.34 2.71 -28.02
C GLY A 129 -4.15 1.62 -29.07
N GLU A 130 -2.93 1.14 -29.32
CA GLU A 130 -2.72 -0.11 -30.07
C GLU A 130 -2.01 -1.19 -29.26
N PHE A 131 -1.29 -0.77 -28.19
CA PHE A 131 -0.55 -1.66 -27.29
C PHE A 131 -0.78 -1.26 -25.83
N ILE A 132 -1.12 -2.24 -25.01
CA ILE A 132 -1.23 -2.07 -23.55
C ILE A 132 -0.24 -3.03 -22.89
N ARG A 133 0.75 -2.50 -22.16
CA ARG A 133 1.63 -3.33 -21.34
C ARG A 133 0.88 -3.80 -20.09
N MET A 134 0.68 -5.11 -19.97
CA MET A 134 -0.02 -5.71 -18.83
C MET A 134 0.93 -5.92 -17.65
N PHE A 135 2.11 -6.48 -17.87
CA PHE A 135 3.16 -6.63 -16.85
C PHE A 135 4.51 -7.04 -17.49
N GLY A 136 5.60 -6.90 -16.73
CA GLY A 136 6.95 -7.22 -17.19
C GLY A 136 7.47 -6.25 -18.26
N GLY A 137 8.42 -6.70 -19.08
CA GLY A 137 8.98 -5.93 -20.19
C GLY A 137 9.81 -4.73 -19.73
N SER A 138 10.61 -4.88 -18.67
CA SER A 138 11.54 -3.86 -18.19
C SER A 138 12.80 -3.73 -19.06
N GLU A 139 13.05 -4.71 -19.93
CA GLU A 139 14.21 -4.75 -20.81
C GLU A 139 13.79 -4.65 -22.29
N PRO A 140 14.67 -4.15 -23.16
CA PRO A 140 14.44 -4.19 -24.59
C PRO A 140 14.30 -5.64 -25.10
N LEU A 141 13.24 -5.91 -25.87
CA LEU A 141 12.92 -7.21 -26.39
C LEU A 141 12.81 -7.15 -27.93
N LYS A 142 13.56 -7.98 -28.61
CA LYS A 142 13.53 -8.05 -30.07
C LYS A 142 13.50 -9.51 -30.54
N GLY A 143 12.52 -9.85 -31.36
CA GLY A 143 12.40 -11.20 -31.87
C GLY A 143 11.41 -11.29 -33.02
N ASP A 144 11.43 -12.44 -33.68
CA ASP A 144 10.38 -12.82 -34.62
C ASP A 144 9.04 -12.92 -33.90
N VAL A 145 7.94 -12.78 -34.61
CA VAL A 145 6.60 -12.97 -34.05
C VAL A 145 6.03 -14.31 -34.53
N VAL A 146 5.63 -15.13 -33.56
CA VAL A 146 5.01 -16.45 -33.81
C VAL A 146 3.54 -16.39 -33.40
N PHE A 147 2.63 -16.53 -34.34
CA PHE A 147 1.20 -16.66 -34.02
C PHE A 147 0.90 -18.10 -33.60
N ALA A 148 0.46 -18.27 -32.36
CA ALA A 148 0.23 -19.58 -31.72
C ALA A 148 -1.25 -19.84 -31.36
N GLY A 149 -2.19 -19.22 -32.06
CA GLY A 149 -3.63 -19.42 -31.84
C GLY A 149 -4.02 -19.08 -30.42
N PHE A 150 -4.44 -20.07 -29.62
CA PHE A 150 -4.74 -19.88 -28.19
C PHE A 150 -3.53 -20.15 -27.28
N GLY A 151 -2.36 -20.47 -27.81
CA GLY A 151 -1.13 -20.71 -27.03
C GLY A 151 -1.21 -21.90 -26.09
N LEU A 152 -1.89 -22.95 -26.47
CA LEU A 152 -2.21 -24.11 -25.65
C LEU A 152 -1.31 -25.31 -25.95
N ASN A 153 -1.03 -26.07 -24.89
CA ASN A 153 -0.42 -27.39 -24.98
C ASN A 153 -1.15 -28.32 -24.00
N ASP A 154 -2.27 -28.89 -24.45
CA ASP A 154 -3.13 -29.81 -23.71
C ASP A 154 -3.11 -31.19 -24.38
N GLU A 155 -2.10 -31.97 -24.00
CA GLU A 155 -1.90 -33.32 -24.58
C GLU A 155 -3.11 -34.24 -24.34
N ALA A 156 -3.82 -34.06 -23.23
CA ALA A 156 -4.95 -34.90 -22.87
C ALA A 156 -6.13 -34.74 -23.84
N ASN A 157 -6.31 -33.54 -24.37
CA ASN A 157 -7.36 -33.23 -25.37
C ASN A 157 -6.79 -33.10 -26.79
N GLY A 158 -5.51 -33.39 -27.00
CA GLY A 158 -4.86 -33.34 -28.30
C GLY A 158 -4.58 -31.95 -28.85
N VAL A 159 -4.70 -30.91 -28.02
CA VAL A 159 -4.47 -29.52 -28.42
C VAL A 159 -2.98 -29.19 -28.25
N LEU A 160 -2.25 -29.13 -29.36
CA LEU A 160 -0.79 -29.00 -29.38
C LEU A 160 -0.35 -27.81 -30.25
N HIS A 161 -0.83 -26.60 -29.90
CA HIS A 161 -0.56 -25.38 -30.68
C HIS A 161 0.93 -25.04 -30.76
N LEU A 162 1.69 -25.38 -29.71
CA LEU A 162 3.10 -25.01 -29.57
C LEU A 162 4.06 -26.07 -30.14
N GLU A 163 3.55 -27.23 -30.59
CA GLU A 163 4.37 -28.34 -31.09
C GLU A 163 5.20 -27.94 -32.31
N GLY A 164 6.52 -28.11 -32.19
CA GLY A 164 7.46 -27.81 -33.30
C GLY A 164 7.74 -26.33 -33.53
N ALA A 165 7.18 -25.43 -32.72
CA ALA A 165 7.40 -23.99 -32.88
C ALA A 165 8.69 -23.53 -32.22
N GLU A 166 9.42 -22.62 -32.87
CA GLU A 166 10.60 -21.93 -32.29
C GLU A 166 10.15 -20.71 -31.48
N LEU A 167 9.89 -20.91 -30.18
CA LEU A 167 9.37 -19.85 -29.30
C LEU A 167 10.48 -19.13 -28.54
N SER A 168 11.61 -19.79 -28.28
CA SER A 168 12.69 -19.22 -27.47
C SER A 168 13.27 -17.95 -28.10
N GLY A 169 13.25 -16.85 -27.33
CA GLY A 169 13.73 -15.54 -27.77
C GLY A 169 12.81 -14.82 -28.75
N ASN A 170 11.63 -15.37 -29.05
CA ASN A 170 10.65 -14.81 -29.98
C ASN A 170 9.40 -14.28 -29.25
N TRP A 171 8.67 -13.37 -29.88
CA TRP A 171 7.35 -12.94 -29.44
C TRP A 171 6.31 -13.98 -29.80
N VAL A 172 5.41 -14.29 -28.86
CA VAL A 172 4.30 -15.22 -29.10
C VAL A 172 2.98 -14.46 -29.09
N MET A 173 2.27 -14.46 -30.23
CA MET A 173 0.98 -13.81 -30.37
C MET A 173 -0.14 -14.83 -30.22
N ILE A 174 -1.09 -14.59 -29.32
CA ILE A 174 -2.19 -15.50 -28.98
C ILE A 174 -3.48 -14.74 -28.75
N PHE A 175 -4.62 -15.40 -28.92
CA PHE A 175 -5.89 -14.88 -28.42
C PHE A 175 -5.92 -14.90 -26.91
N GLU A 176 -6.51 -13.86 -26.30
CA GLU A 176 -6.56 -13.70 -24.85
C GLU A 176 -7.42 -14.76 -24.16
N ASP A 177 -8.57 -15.07 -24.74
CA ASP A 177 -9.49 -16.07 -24.22
C ASP A 177 -8.99 -17.52 -24.38
N ILE A 178 -9.64 -18.44 -23.67
CA ILE A 178 -9.41 -19.89 -23.77
C ILE A 178 -10.77 -20.55 -24.02
N PRO A 179 -10.96 -21.26 -25.16
CA PRO A 179 -12.22 -21.92 -25.49
C PRO A 179 -12.40 -23.23 -24.71
N TYR A 180 -12.73 -23.13 -23.40
CA TYR A 180 -12.88 -24.32 -22.56
C TYR A 180 -14.04 -25.23 -22.97
N ILE A 181 -15.20 -24.64 -23.28
CA ILE A 181 -16.44 -25.33 -23.62
C ILE A 181 -17.06 -24.64 -24.83
N VAL A 182 -17.31 -25.41 -25.87
CA VAL A 182 -18.02 -24.94 -27.08
C VAL A 182 -19.15 -25.94 -27.40
N ASP A 183 -20.35 -25.45 -27.59
CA ASP A 183 -21.57 -26.24 -27.84
C ASP A 183 -21.84 -27.36 -26.82
N GLY A 184 -21.32 -27.25 -25.62
CA GLY A 184 -21.47 -28.22 -24.53
C GLY A 184 -20.33 -29.25 -24.44
N ASP A 185 -19.43 -29.27 -25.38
CA ASP A 185 -18.25 -30.15 -25.38
C ASP A 185 -17.05 -29.44 -24.74
N THR A 186 -16.28 -30.14 -23.89
CA THR A 186 -15.05 -29.65 -23.30
C THR A 186 -13.90 -29.79 -24.29
N LEU A 187 -13.41 -28.67 -24.82
CA LEU A 187 -12.31 -28.64 -25.79
C LEU A 187 -10.94 -28.55 -25.12
N VAL A 188 -10.85 -27.85 -24.02
CA VAL A 188 -9.60 -27.60 -23.29
C VAL A 188 -9.78 -27.92 -21.82
N ASN A 189 -8.75 -28.47 -21.19
CA ASN A 189 -8.75 -28.79 -19.76
C ASN A 189 -9.04 -27.52 -18.91
N PRO A 190 -10.11 -27.49 -18.11
CA PRO A 190 -10.48 -26.32 -17.31
C PRO A 190 -9.45 -25.90 -16.25
N ASN A 191 -8.48 -26.74 -15.96
CA ASN A 191 -7.38 -26.41 -15.04
C ASN A 191 -6.26 -25.58 -15.70
N ILE A 192 -6.27 -25.43 -17.02
CA ILE A 192 -5.33 -24.54 -17.73
C ILE A 192 -5.84 -23.11 -17.59
N SER A 193 -5.28 -22.35 -16.68
CA SER A 193 -5.61 -20.92 -16.48
C SER A 193 -4.79 -20.02 -17.43
N SER A 194 -5.24 -18.78 -17.61
CA SER A 194 -4.45 -17.75 -18.33
C SER A 194 -3.06 -17.58 -17.71
N ASN A 195 -2.95 -17.59 -16.37
CA ASN A 195 -1.67 -17.50 -15.68
C ASN A 195 -0.76 -18.71 -15.95
N SER A 196 -1.30 -19.93 -15.97
CA SER A 196 -0.49 -21.12 -16.27
C SER A 196 -0.02 -21.12 -17.72
N ARG A 197 -0.86 -20.67 -18.65
CA ARG A 197 -0.52 -20.47 -20.06
C ARG A 197 0.61 -19.45 -20.25
N VAL A 198 0.48 -18.28 -19.66
CA VAL A 198 1.51 -17.25 -19.70
C VAL A 198 2.83 -17.76 -19.12
N ARG A 199 2.79 -18.44 -17.97
CA ARG A 199 3.97 -19.06 -17.36
C ARG A 199 4.63 -20.08 -18.30
N SER A 200 3.83 -20.95 -18.94
CA SER A 200 4.36 -21.94 -19.88
C SER A 200 5.09 -21.25 -21.04
N LEU A 201 4.53 -20.20 -21.62
CA LEU A 201 5.15 -19.48 -22.72
C LEU A 201 6.45 -18.76 -22.30
N LEU A 202 6.43 -18.00 -21.21
CA LEU A 202 7.57 -17.17 -20.81
C LEU A 202 8.68 -17.97 -20.12
N VAL A 203 8.33 -18.95 -19.27
CA VAL A 203 9.30 -19.65 -18.42
C VAL A 203 9.74 -20.98 -19.06
N GLU A 204 8.77 -21.81 -19.48
CA GLU A 204 9.07 -23.15 -19.99
C GLU A 204 9.56 -23.13 -21.43
N ASN A 205 8.99 -22.23 -22.26
CA ASN A 205 9.34 -22.05 -23.66
C ASN A 205 10.30 -20.87 -23.91
N ASN A 206 10.66 -20.11 -22.85
CA ASN A 206 11.60 -18.99 -22.93
C ASN A 206 11.27 -17.97 -24.02
N ALA A 207 9.96 -17.68 -24.22
CA ALA A 207 9.54 -16.65 -25.15
C ALA A 207 10.07 -15.27 -24.70
N ALA A 208 10.40 -14.38 -25.66
CA ALA A 208 10.82 -13.02 -25.35
C ALA A 208 9.68 -12.19 -24.74
N GLY A 209 8.47 -12.38 -25.26
CA GLY A 209 7.26 -11.74 -24.76
C GLY A 209 6.01 -12.34 -25.36
N ILE A 210 4.85 -11.90 -24.86
CA ILE A 210 3.53 -12.35 -25.35
C ILE A 210 2.75 -11.14 -25.86
N LEU A 211 2.13 -11.30 -27.03
CA LEU A 211 1.11 -10.41 -27.57
C LEU A 211 -0.26 -11.05 -27.37
N LEU A 212 -1.12 -10.46 -26.53
CA LEU A 212 -2.49 -10.90 -26.33
C LEU A 212 -3.41 -10.16 -27.31
N ILE A 213 -4.10 -10.88 -28.17
CA ILE A 213 -5.12 -10.29 -29.04
C ILE A 213 -6.38 -10.06 -28.22
N SER A 214 -6.75 -8.78 -28.06
CA SER A 214 -7.95 -8.37 -27.34
C SER A 214 -9.21 -8.62 -28.17
N ASP A 215 -10.32 -8.93 -27.52
CA ASP A 215 -11.66 -8.96 -28.09
C ASP A 215 -12.49 -7.69 -27.81
N TYR A 216 -11.91 -6.70 -27.14
CA TYR A 216 -12.55 -5.41 -26.83
C TYR A 216 -12.93 -4.64 -28.09
N THR A 217 -13.98 -3.83 -27.97
CA THR A 217 -14.24 -2.77 -28.95
C THR A 217 -13.12 -1.71 -28.90
N ARG A 218 -13.01 -0.92 -29.97
CA ARG A 218 -12.01 0.16 -30.00
C ARG A 218 -12.15 1.13 -28.83
N SER A 219 -13.37 1.49 -28.43
CA SER A 219 -13.62 2.41 -27.33
C SER A 219 -13.17 1.82 -25.98
N GLU A 220 -13.50 0.55 -25.73
CA GLU A 220 -13.06 -0.16 -24.51
C GLU A 220 -11.54 -0.30 -24.47
N PHE A 221 -10.91 -0.58 -25.60
CA PHE A 221 -9.46 -0.69 -25.66
C PHE A 221 -8.77 0.66 -25.42
N ASP A 222 -9.30 1.78 -25.95
CA ASP A 222 -8.77 3.12 -25.74
C ASP A 222 -8.89 3.53 -24.27
N GLU A 223 -10.01 3.24 -23.61
CA GLU A 223 -10.20 3.49 -22.18
C GLU A 223 -9.21 2.71 -21.32
N LEU A 224 -9.05 1.41 -21.60
CA LEU A 224 -8.05 0.58 -20.93
C LEU A 224 -6.62 1.06 -21.20
N ALA A 225 -6.35 1.55 -22.40
CA ALA A 225 -5.05 2.08 -22.75
C ALA A 225 -4.71 3.36 -21.95
N GLU A 226 -5.68 4.26 -21.73
CA GLU A 226 -5.50 5.45 -20.89
C GLU A 226 -5.18 5.08 -19.44
N ILE A 227 -5.93 4.13 -18.86
CA ILE A 227 -5.69 3.62 -17.51
C ILE A 227 -4.31 2.95 -17.44
N SER A 228 -3.97 2.12 -18.42
CA SER A 228 -2.68 1.44 -18.47
C SER A 228 -1.51 2.41 -18.55
N ALA A 229 -1.65 3.53 -19.27
CA ALA A 229 -0.60 4.54 -19.33
C ALA A 229 -0.34 5.19 -17.97
N GLN A 230 -1.39 5.44 -17.20
CA GLN A 230 -1.25 5.91 -15.83
C GLN A 230 -0.53 4.86 -14.97
N LEU A 231 -0.90 3.57 -15.10
CA LEU A 231 -0.29 2.48 -14.34
C LEU A 231 1.19 2.24 -14.70
N ILE A 232 1.57 2.38 -15.97
CA ILE A 232 2.98 2.25 -16.42
C ILE A 232 3.85 3.36 -15.83
N SER A 233 3.30 4.56 -15.65
CA SER A 233 4.01 5.67 -15.02
C SER A 233 4.05 5.57 -13.49
N ASN A 234 3.28 4.66 -12.89
CA ASN A 234 3.36 4.43 -11.46
C ASN A 234 4.68 3.74 -11.10
N PRO A 235 5.36 4.20 -10.05
CA PRO A 235 6.59 3.58 -9.59
C PRO A 235 6.36 2.14 -9.16
N SER A 236 7.22 1.22 -9.61
CA SER A 236 7.21 -0.19 -9.19
C SER A 236 8.57 -0.60 -8.65
N GLY A 237 8.66 -1.78 -8.04
CA GLY A 237 9.93 -2.29 -7.51
C GLY A 237 10.53 -1.43 -6.39
N LEU A 238 9.69 -0.73 -5.63
CA LEU A 238 10.13 0.24 -4.64
C LEU A 238 11.01 -0.40 -3.57
N SER A 239 12.12 0.24 -3.27
CA SER A 239 13.05 -0.18 -2.21
C SER A 239 13.75 1.02 -1.61
N LEU A 240 14.14 0.90 -0.33
CA LEU A 240 14.89 1.97 0.35
C LEU A 240 16.24 2.17 -0.30
N GLN A 241 16.55 3.39 -0.76
CA GLN A 241 17.74 3.70 -1.52
C GLN A 241 19.05 3.32 -0.79
N TYR A 242 19.10 3.51 0.52
CA TYR A 242 20.29 3.18 1.32
C TYR A 242 20.49 1.67 1.56
N LEU A 243 19.50 0.83 1.21
CA LEU A 243 19.59 -0.63 1.28
C LEU A 243 19.95 -1.26 -0.08
N GLU A 244 20.59 -0.54 -0.97
CA GLU A 244 20.99 -1.02 -2.30
C GLU A 244 21.64 -2.41 -2.24
N GLY A 245 21.13 -3.31 -3.11
CA GLY A 245 21.57 -4.71 -3.18
C GLY A 245 20.78 -5.70 -2.30
N ARG A 246 19.78 -5.24 -1.51
CA ARG A 246 18.89 -6.11 -0.75
C ARG A 246 17.46 -5.98 -1.28
N GLY A 247 17.05 -6.92 -2.13
CA GLY A 247 15.64 -7.10 -2.50
C GLY A 247 15.16 -6.25 -3.68
N ARG A 248 15.84 -6.29 -4.83
CA ARG A 248 15.12 -6.04 -6.08
C ARG A 248 14.04 -7.11 -6.20
N ALA A 249 12.78 -6.69 -6.28
CA ALA A 249 11.75 -7.55 -6.82
C ALA A 249 12.30 -8.08 -8.15
N ALA A 250 12.15 -9.38 -8.40
CA ALA A 250 12.63 -9.95 -9.66
C ALA A 250 11.95 -9.16 -10.80
N SER A 251 12.72 -8.33 -11.51
CA SER A 251 12.24 -7.72 -12.73
C SER A 251 11.94 -8.87 -13.67
N PHE A 252 10.71 -8.91 -14.21
CA PHE A 252 10.39 -9.85 -15.27
C PHE A 252 10.84 -9.21 -16.58
N PRO A 253 11.98 -9.62 -17.16
CA PRO A 253 12.49 -9.02 -18.39
C PRO A 253 11.51 -9.20 -19.55
N ASN A 254 10.80 -10.31 -19.56
CA ASN A 254 9.82 -10.68 -20.57
C ASN A 254 8.48 -9.98 -20.32
N GLY A 255 7.88 -9.41 -21.37
CA GLY A 255 6.65 -8.62 -21.26
C GLY A 255 5.42 -9.32 -21.76
N VAL A 256 4.27 -9.05 -21.15
CA VAL A 256 2.96 -9.37 -21.67
C VAL A 256 2.29 -8.08 -22.11
N VAL A 257 1.94 -8.01 -23.38
CA VAL A 257 1.39 -6.84 -24.05
C VAL A 257 0.08 -7.22 -24.72
N GLN A 258 -0.99 -6.52 -24.40
CA GLN A 258 -2.25 -6.65 -25.08
C GLN A 258 -2.25 -5.75 -26.32
N ILE A 259 -2.75 -6.25 -27.44
CA ILE A 259 -2.86 -5.49 -28.70
C ILE A 259 -4.32 -5.33 -29.11
N SER A 260 -4.61 -4.17 -29.72
CA SER A 260 -5.95 -3.90 -30.23
C SER A 260 -6.34 -4.89 -31.33
N PRO A 261 -7.64 -5.15 -31.55
CA PRO A 261 -8.11 -5.95 -32.68
C PRO A 261 -7.61 -5.42 -34.03
N GLU A 262 -7.53 -4.10 -34.20
CA GLU A 262 -7.03 -3.44 -35.41
C GLU A 262 -5.53 -3.73 -35.62
N LYS A 263 -4.76 -3.77 -34.54
CA LYS A 263 -3.35 -4.12 -34.62
C LYS A 263 -3.17 -5.62 -34.96
N ALA A 264 -3.98 -6.49 -34.34
CA ALA A 264 -3.98 -7.91 -34.65
C ALA A 264 -4.33 -8.18 -36.13
N ILE A 265 -5.36 -7.50 -36.66
CA ILE A 265 -5.74 -7.54 -38.09
C ILE A 265 -4.54 -7.19 -38.97
N THR A 266 -3.86 -6.08 -38.64
CA THR A 266 -2.67 -5.62 -39.37
C THR A 266 -1.54 -6.65 -39.31
N PHE A 267 -1.26 -7.22 -38.16
CA PHE A 267 -0.17 -8.19 -37.97
C PHE A 267 -0.44 -9.53 -38.66
N LEU A 268 -1.70 -9.94 -38.69
CA LEU A 268 -2.13 -11.19 -39.35
C LEU A 268 -2.37 -11.02 -40.87
N GLY A 269 -2.30 -9.76 -41.37
CA GLY A 269 -2.55 -9.46 -42.78
C GLY A 269 -4.01 -9.69 -43.22
N LEU A 270 -4.95 -9.45 -42.30
CA LEU A 270 -6.39 -9.58 -42.51
C LEU A 270 -7.00 -8.28 -43.03
N ASP A 271 -8.15 -8.35 -43.70
CA ASP A 271 -8.82 -7.20 -44.30
C ASP A 271 -9.79 -6.49 -43.33
N GLY A 272 -10.14 -7.12 -42.19
CA GLY A 272 -11.06 -6.52 -41.21
C GLY A 272 -11.45 -7.45 -40.07
N LYS A 273 -12.32 -6.91 -39.16
CA LYS A 273 -12.75 -7.60 -37.94
C LYS A 273 -13.47 -8.93 -38.21
N ASP A 274 -14.29 -8.98 -39.26
CA ASP A 274 -15.00 -10.22 -39.62
C ASP A 274 -14.01 -11.35 -39.92
N GLN A 275 -12.89 -11.05 -40.58
CA GLN A 275 -11.84 -12.04 -40.82
C GLN A 275 -11.10 -12.47 -39.57
N LEU A 276 -10.91 -11.56 -38.61
CA LEU A 276 -10.33 -11.90 -37.31
C LEU A 276 -11.24 -12.83 -36.49
N HIS A 277 -12.55 -12.56 -36.49
CA HIS A 277 -13.54 -13.44 -35.86
C HIS A 277 -13.59 -14.81 -36.54
N ASN A 278 -13.65 -14.84 -37.88
CA ASN A 278 -13.64 -16.10 -38.62
C ASN A 278 -12.38 -16.91 -38.35
N LEU A 279 -11.20 -16.25 -38.31
CA LEU A 279 -9.95 -16.95 -37.97
C LEU A 279 -10.00 -17.56 -36.56
N ARG A 280 -10.60 -16.86 -35.59
CA ARG A 280 -10.78 -17.40 -34.25
C ARG A 280 -11.73 -18.59 -34.22
N ASP A 281 -12.85 -18.52 -34.96
CA ASP A 281 -13.83 -19.60 -35.03
C ASP A 281 -13.25 -20.82 -35.79
N ASP A 282 -12.54 -20.60 -36.88
CA ASP A 282 -11.82 -21.66 -37.61
C ASP A 282 -10.79 -22.36 -36.70
N LEU A 283 -10.10 -21.61 -35.84
CA LEU A 283 -9.15 -22.16 -34.86
C LEU A 283 -9.83 -22.98 -33.77
N ILE A 284 -11.08 -22.68 -33.43
CA ILE A 284 -11.86 -23.48 -32.48
C ILE A 284 -12.28 -24.80 -33.18
N ASP A 285 -12.76 -24.72 -34.38
CA ASP A 285 -13.17 -25.89 -35.18
C ASP A 285 -12.00 -26.84 -35.47
N GLU A 286 -10.80 -26.29 -35.70
CA GLU A 286 -9.56 -27.02 -36.00
C GLU A 286 -8.58 -27.05 -34.82
N ILE A 287 -9.05 -26.95 -33.56
CA ILE A 287 -8.23 -26.72 -32.37
C ILE A 287 -7.12 -27.77 -32.18
N THR A 288 -7.34 -29.00 -32.56
CA THR A 288 -6.34 -30.10 -32.48
C THR A 288 -5.37 -30.14 -33.67
N GLU A 289 -5.72 -29.52 -34.78
CA GLU A 289 -4.94 -29.55 -36.02
C GLU A 289 -4.01 -28.34 -36.17
N PHE A 290 -4.38 -27.20 -35.54
CA PHE A 290 -3.62 -25.99 -35.63
C PHE A 290 -2.22 -26.14 -35.00
N ARG A 291 -1.23 -25.55 -35.67
CA ARG A 291 0.16 -25.39 -35.17
C ARG A 291 0.62 -23.96 -35.36
N ALA A 292 1.45 -23.49 -34.42
CA ALA A 292 1.97 -22.13 -34.44
C ALA A 292 2.75 -21.80 -35.72
N GLN A 293 2.62 -20.56 -36.18
CA GLN A 293 3.19 -20.09 -37.43
C GLN A 293 4.00 -18.81 -37.22
N LYS A 294 5.19 -18.76 -37.81
CA LYS A 294 6.02 -17.54 -37.79
C LYS A 294 5.41 -16.51 -38.74
N LEU A 295 5.23 -15.28 -38.25
CA LEU A 295 4.79 -14.15 -39.05
C LEU A 295 5.97 -13.48 -39.78
N PRO A 296 5.72 -12.76 -40.88
CA PRO A 296 6.80 -12.23 -41.74
C PRO A 296 7.40 -10.90 -41.23
N PHE A 297 7.46 -10.68 -39.92
CA PHE A 297 8.04 -9.48 -39.36
C PHE A 297 8.70 -9.74 -37.99
N ILE A 298 9.58 -8.82 -37.60
CA ILE A 298 10.26 -8.76 -36.31
C ILE A 298 9.61 -7.64 -35.51
N LEU A 299 9.32 -7.89 -34.24
CA LEU A 299 8.91 -6.88 -33.28
C LEU A 299 10.09 -6.49 -32.41
N ASP A 300 10.30 -5.17 -32.29
CA ASP A 300 11.31 -4.54 -31.44
C ASP A 300 10.59 -3.65 -30.43
N TYR A 301 10.71 -4.00 -29.17
CA TYR A 301 10.12 -3.31 -28.04
C TYR A 301 11.24 -2.69 -27.21
N THR A 302 11.14 -1.40 -26.94
CA THR A 302 12.13 -0.67 -26.15
C THR A 302 11.42 0.18 -25.09
N PRO A 303 11.54 -0.18 -23.78
CA PRO A 303 11.09 0.67 -22.68
C PRO A 303 12.11 1.78 -22.42
N TYR A 304 11.63 2.96 -22.05
CA TYR A 304 12.44 4.05 -21.51
C TYR A 304 12.06 4.24 -20.04
N GLU A 305 13.05 4.13 -19.19
CA GLU A 305 12.83 4.24 -17.75
C GLU A 305 12.82 5.71 -17.31
N GLY A 306 11.94 6.03 -16.34
CA GLY A 306 11.91 7.31 -15.64
C GLY A 306 13.08 7.49 -14.67
N PRO A 307 13.11 8.61 -13.89
CA PRO A 307 14.13 8.83 -12.88
C PRO A 307 14.17 7.66 -11.89
N GLY A 308 15.37 7.16 -11.59
CA GLY A 308 15.60 5.95 -10.79
C GLY A 308 15.22 6.07 -9.30
N TYR A 309 14.48 7.09 -8.86
CA TYR A 309 13.99 7.23 -7.50
C TYR A 309 12.75 8.12 -7.40
N ILE A 310 11.96 7.89 -6.36
CA ILE A 310 10.89 8.78 -5.91
C ILE A 310 11.18 9.27 -4.48
N GLU A 311 10.65 10.43 -4.13
CA GLU A 311 10.68 10.94 -2.76
C GLU A 311 9.32 10.75 -2.10
N THR A 312 9.33 10.28 -0.86
CA THR A 312 8.15 10.20 0.00
C THR A 312 8.51 10.62 1.42
N GLU A 313 7.54 10.70 2.32
CA GLU A 313 7.75 11.14 3.70
C GLU A 313 6.83 10.41 4.68
N ASN A 314 7.33 10.21 5.88
CA ASN A 314 6.51 9.98 7.07
C ASN A 314 6.09 11.33 7.66
N VAL A 315 4.91 11.38 8.30
CA VAL A 315 4.41 12.57 9.01
C VAL A 315 4.44 12.33 10.52
N LEU A 316 5.15 13.19 11.24
CA LEU A 316 5.43 13.00 12.67
C LEU A 316 4.99 14.21 13.50
N ALA A 317 4.26 13.93 14.57
CA ALA A 317 3.86 14.95 15.56
C ALA A 317 4.11 14.42 16.98
N ARG A 318 4.51 15.31 17.93
CA ARG A 318 4.91 14.89 19.27
C ARG A 318 4.21 15.68 20.35
N ILE A 319 3.75 15.00 21.39
CA ILE A 319 3.32 15.59 22.66
C ILE A 319 4.33 15.16 23.73
N GLU A 320 5.02 16.13 24.32
CA GLU A 320 6.02 15.89 25.37
C GLU A 320 5.36 15.49 26.70
N GLY A 321 5.90 14.47 27.35
CA GLY A 321 5.48 14.06 28.68
C GLY A 321 5.79 15.09 29.77
N ALA A 322 5.16 14.96 30.94
CA ALA A 322 5.32 15.88 32.05
C ALA A 322 6.38 15.43 33.06
N ASP A 323 6.71 14.14 33.14
CA ASP A 323 7.68 13.61 34.11
C ASP A 323 9.11 13.92 33.65
N PRO A 324 9.90 14.72 34.43
CA PRO A 324 11.27 15.04 34.04
C PRO A 324 12.17 13.81 33.82
N ASP A 325 11.91 12.73 34.54
CA ASP A 325 12.71 11.51 34.49
C ASP A 325 12.24 10.55 33.39
N LYS A 326 10.98 10.65 32.92
CA LYS A 326 10.37 9.75 31.95
C LYS A 326 10.03 10.38 30.58
N LYS A 327 10.01 11.71 30.46
CA LYS A 327 9.61 12.41 29.24
C LYS A 327 10.51 12.14 28.01
N HIS A 328 11.73 11.65 28.25
CA HIS A 328 12.62 11.19 27.18
C HIS A 328 12.21 9.83 26.61
N GLU A 329 11.46 9.04 27.37
CA GLU A 329 10.85 7.81 26.93
C GLU A 329 9.56 8.12 26.13
N THR A 330 9.35 7.39 25.05
CA THR A 330 8.27 7.68 24.09
C THR A 330 7.47 6.43 23.73
N LEU A 331 6.14 6.53 23.81
CA LEU A 331 5.24 5.60 23.15
C LEU A 331 5.00 6.08 21.71
N VAL A 332 5.19 5.20 20.74
CA VAL A 332 4.91 5.49 19.32
C VAL A 332 3.54 4.95 18.95
N LEU A 333 2.68 5.81 18.41
CA LEU A 333 1.45 5.42 17.71
C LEU A 333 1.74 5.45 16.22
N VAL A 334 1.52 4.36 15.52
CA VAL A 334 1.78 4.25 14.09
C VAL A 334 0.52 3.83 13.32
N ALA A 335 0.34 4.45 12.16
CA ALA A 335 -0.63 4.06 11.14
C ALA A 335 -0.09 4.48 9.78
N HIS A 336 -0.24 3.70 8.75
CA HIS A 336 0.10 4.16 7.42
C HIS A 336 -1.02 5.04 6.83
N TYR A 337 -0.65 5.95 5.95
CA TYR A 337 -1.57 6.87 5.30
C TYR A 337 -1.53 6.79 3.78
N ASP A 338 -0.55 6.06 3.22
CA ASP A 338 -0.57 5.67 1.82
C ASP A 338 -1.55 4.52 1.58
N HIS A 339 -1.91 4.30 0.31
CA HIS A 339 -2.68 3.14 -0.11
C HIS A 339 -2.31 2.79 -1.56
N ILE A 340 -3.08 1.92 -2.21
CA ILE A 340 -2.73 1.28 -3.49
C ILE A 340 -2.79 2.24 -4.67
N GLY A 341 -3.59 3.31 -4.59
CA GLY A 341 -3.75 4.26 -5.70
C GLY A 341 -4.81 3.85 -6.71
N ILE A 342 -4.55 4.19 -7.98
CA ILE A 342 -5.43 3.86 -9.10
C ILE A 342 -5.02 2.50 -9.65
N THR A 343 -6.00 1.63 -9.86
CA THR A 343 -5.82 0.26 -10.42
C THR A 343 -6.72 0.06 -11.64
N GLN A 344 -6.80 -1.18 -12.13
CA GLN A 344 -7.80 -1.51 -13.14
C GLN A 344 -9.22 -1.31 -12.59
N PRO A 345 -10.15 -0.75 -13.38
CA PRO A 345 -11.53 -0.58 -12.95
C PRO A 345 -12.16 -1.88 -12.50
N ASP A 346 -12.95 -1.80 -11.46
CA ASP A 346 -13.81 -2.91 -11.03
C ASP A 346 -15.06 -3.05 -11.93
N ALA A 347 -15.96 -3.96 -11.58
CA ALA A 347 -17.20 -4.19 -12.33
C ALA A 347 -18.16 -2.98 -12.34
N SER A 348 -17.98 -1.98 -11.49
CA SER A 348 -18.74 -0.73 -11.47
C SER A 348 -18.11 0.36 -12.35
N GLY A 349 -16.88 0.16 -12.82
CA GLY A 349 -16.06 1.13 -13.53
C GLY A 349 -15.22 2.00 -12.61
N ASP A 350 -15.18 1.74 -11.29
CA ASP A 350 -14.35 2.46 -10.35
C ASP A 350 -12.92 1.89 -10.32
N ALA A 351 -11.93 2.77 -10.39
CA ALA A 351 -10.50 2.44 -10.43
C ALA A 351 -9.72 2.99 -9.23
N ILE A 352 -10.34 3.85 -8.39
CA ILE A 352 -9.66 4.53 -7.30
C ILE A 352 -9.80 3.69 -6.02
N ASN A 353 -8.70 3.18 -5.51
CA ASN A 353 -8.70 2.49 -4.22
C ASN A 353 -8.66 3.53 -3.09
N ASN A 354 -9.83 3.91 -2.59
CA ASN A 354 -9.96 4.96 -1.58
C ASN A 354 -9.34 4.56 -0.23
N GLY A 355 -9.29 3.26 0.10
CA GLY A 355 -8.67 2.76 1.32
C GLY A 355 -9.25 3.40 2.57
N ALA A 356 -10.58 3.34 2.73
CA ALA A 356 -11.24 3.96 3.88
C ALA A 356 -10.94 3.23 5.18
N ASP A 357 -10.98 1.89 5.16
CA ASP A 357 -10.55 1.08 6.30
C ASP A 357 -9.04 0.87 6.27
N ASP A 358 -8.48 0.59 5.10
CA ASP A 358 -7.06 0.34 4.85
C ASP A 358 -6.35 1.56 4.22
N ASN A 359 -5.64 2.45 4.94
CA ASN A 359 -5.67 2.57 6.38
C ASN A 359 -6.10 3.99 6.78
N GLY A 360 -7.16 4.48 6.13
CA GLY A 360 -7.81 5.74 6.52
C GLY A 360 -8.31 5.67 7.96
N SER A 361 -8.86 4.52 8.40
CA SER A 361 -9.39 4.31 9.74
C SER A 361 -8.32 4.50 10.83
N GLY A 362 -7.15 3.88 10.70
CA GLY A 362 -6.03 4.06 11.61
C GLY A 362 -5.48 5.48 11.57
N THR A 363 -5.37 6.08 10.38
CA THR A 363 -4.92 7.45 10.20
C THR A 363 -5.78 8.45 11.00
N VAL A 364 -7.11 8.39 10.86
CA VAL A 364 -8.00 9.34 11.58
C VAL A 364 -8.11 9.03 13.07
N ALA A 365 -7.90 7.77 13.48
CA ALA A 365 -7.82 7.41 14.89
C ALA A 365 -6.64 8.12 15.57
N LEU A 366 -5.45 8.11 14.98
CA LEU A 366 -4.29 8.82 15.49
C LEU A 366 -4.56 10.33 15.57
N MET A 367 -5.21 10.92 14.56
CA MET A 367 -5.60 12.34 14.57
C MET A 367 -6.51 12.66 15.77
N ASN A 368 -7.51 11.82 16.05
CA ASN A 368 -8.43 12.05 17.16
C ASN A 368 -7.75 11.87 18.52
N ILE A 369 -6.89 10.86 18.68
CA ILE A 369 -6.09 10.67 19.91
C ILE A 369 -5.18 11.88 20.17
N ALA A 370 -4.55 12.41 19.13
CA ALA A 370 -3.70 13.60 19.24
C ALA A 370 -4.48 14.83 19.70
N LYS A 371 -5.65 15.10 19.12
CA LYS A 371 -6.55 16.16 19.56
C LYS A 371 -6.94 16.00 21.02
N THR A 372 -7.28 14.78 21.41
CA THR A 372 -7.72 14.46 22.78
C THR A 372 -6.61 14.70 23.78
N LEU A 373 -5.40 14.19 23.55
CA LEU A 373 -4.23 14.45 24.40
C LEU A 373 -3.82 15.92 24.40
N LYS A 374 -3.92 16.60 23.27
CA LYS A 374 -3.61 18.04 23.20
C LYS A 374 -4.61 18.88 23.97
N SER A 375 -5.90 18.52 23.95
CA SER A 375 -6.92 19.18 24.76
C SER A 375 -6.61 19.05 26.25
N ALA A 376 -6.29 17.84 26.71
CA ALA A 376 -5.84 17.61 28.09
C ALA A 376 -4.57 18.41 28.43
N ALA A 377 -3.59 18.44 27.52
CA ALA A 377 -2.36 19.20 27.72
C ALA A 377 -2.58 20.71 27.82
N ASN A 378 -3.54 21.28 27.08
CA ASN A 378 -3.92 22.68 27.17
C ASN A 378 -4.55 23.03 28.53
N ASP A 379 -5.21 22.07 29.17
CA ASP A 379 -5.75 22.20 30.54
C ASP A 379 -4.71 21.86 31.64
N GLY A 380 -3.45 21.63 31.25
CA GLY A 380 -2.35 21.32 32.17
C GLY A 380 -2.15 19.82 32.47
N TYR A 381 -2.93 18.94 31.87
CA TYR A 381 -2.86 17.50 32.08
C TYR A 381 -2.06 16.81 30.98
N ARG A 382 -0.87 16.32 31.32
CA ARG A 382 0.00 15.56 30.41
C ARG A 382 0.37 14.20 31.00
N PRO A 383 0.54 13.15 30.17
CA PRO A 383 1.05 11.86 30.62
C PRO A 383 2.49 11.98 31.10
N ALA A 384 3.00 11.00 31.84
CA ALA A 384 4.39 10.99 32.29
C ALA A 384 5.39 10.92 31.15
N ARG A 385 5.17 9.99 30.18
CA ARG A 385 6.00 9.78 29.00
C ARG A 385 5.49 10.57 27.80
N SER A 386 6.36 10.82 26.85
CA SER A 386 6.02 11.44 25.57
C SER A 386 5.24 10.47 24.66
N VAL A 387 4.45 11.06 23.75
CA VAL A 387 3.73 10.32 22.71
C VAL A 387 4.16 10.86 21.34
N LEU A 388 4.55 9.98 20.44
CA LEU A 388 4.85 10.28 19.04
C LEU A 388 3.75 9.69 18.16
N PHE A 389 3.12 10.53 17.36
CA PHE A 389 2.21 10.15 16.30
C PHE A 389 3.02 10.01 15.02
N LEU A 390 3.02 8.83 14.43
CA LEU A 390 3.81 8.46 13.26
C LEU A 390 2.89 7.93 12.17
N HIS A 391 2.56 8.80 11.22
CA HIS A 391 1.91 8.36 9.99
C HIS A 391 3.00 7.98 8.97
N VAL A 392 3.04 6.72 8.59
CA VAL A 392 4.05 6.24 7.66
C VAL A 392 3.50 6.14 6.25
N SER A 393 4.37 6.35 5.27
CA SER A 393 4.15 6.10 3.86
C SER A 393 4.82 4.80 3.44
N ALA A 394 4.46 4.29 2.28
CA ALA A 394 5.07 3.11 1.68
C ALA A 394 4.92 1.81 2.51
N GLU A 395 3.82 1.68 3.23
CA GLU A 395 3.44 0.44 3.89
C GLU A 395 3.08 -0.62 2.84
N GLU A 396 2.21 -0.27 1.91
CA GLU A 396 1.64 -1.13 0.85
C GLU A 396 2.68 -1.73 -0.10
N VAL A 397 3.85 -1.11 -0.13
CA VAL A 397 4.97 -1.53 -0.97
C VAL A 397 6.10 -2.19 -0.17
N GLY A 398 5.81 -2.64 1.04
CA GLY A 398 6.70 -3.47 1.85
C GLY A 398 7.18 -2.84 3.15
N LEU A 399 6.32 -2.10 3.86
CA LEU A 399 6.59 -1.51 5.17
C LEU A 399 7.77 -0.53 5.15
N LEU A 400 8.01 0.17 4.02
CA LEU A 400 9.27 0.90 3.81
C LEU A 400 9.36 2.16 4.66
N GLY A 401 8.24 2.85 4.92
CA GLY A 401 8.23 4.06 5.76
C GLY A 401 8.52 3.78 7.22
N SER A 402 7.88 2.76 7.80
CA SER A 402 8.18 2.33 9.16
C SER A 402 9.58 1.71 9.27
N ARG A 403 10.05 1.04 8.20
CA ARG A 403 11.43 0.57 8.11
C ARG A 403 12.41 1.73 8.12
N TYR A 404 12.15 2.78 7.31
CA TYR A 404 12.99 3.97 7.30
C TYR A 404 13.02 4.64 8.66
N TYR A 405 11.86 4.84 9.29
CA TYR A 405 11.78 5.41 10.64
C TYR A 405 12.60 4.59 11.65
N SER A 406 12.45 3.28 11.66
CA SER A 406 13.12 2.42 12.63
C SER A 406 14.65 2.33 12.43
N ASP A 407 15.13 2.54 11.19
CA ASP A 407 16.55 2.60 10.86
C ASP A 407 17.15 4.01 11.04
N HIS A 408 16.31 5.08 10.99
CA HIS A 408 16.68 6.49 11.16
C HIS A 408 15.72 7.18 12.17
N PRO A 409 15.63 6.70 13.39
CA PRO A 409 14.60 7.15 14.32
C PRO A 409 14.87 8.56 14.84
N VAL A 410 13.82 9.41 14.86
CA VAL A 410 13.90 10.75 15.46
C VAL A 410 13.92 10.70 17.00
N VAL A 411 13.40 9.62 17.57
CA VAL A 411 13.58 9.25 18.97
C VAL A 411 14.41 7.99 19.01
N PRO A 412 15.54 7.95 19.74
CA PRO A 412 16.36 6.75 19.84
C PRO A 412 15.52 5.51 20.17
N ILE A 413 15.75 4.40 19.47
CA ILE A 413 14.95 3.16 19.63
C ILE A 413 14.95 2.67 21.07
N GLU A 414 16.05 2.81 21.77
CA GLU A 414 16.17 2.48 23.21
C GLU A 414 15.24 3.30 24.10
N ASN A 415 14.80 4.47 23.64
CA ASN A 415 13.84 5.32 24.35
C ASN A 415 12.38 5.06 23.90
N THR A 416 12.15 4.23 22.92
CA THR A 416 10.81 3.80 22.52
C THR A 416 10.33 2.68 23.45
N VAL A 417 9.33 2.96 24.28
CA VAL A 417 8.86 2.02 25.32
C VAL A 417 7.90 0.98 24.76
N ALA A 418 7.11 1.35 23.77
CA ALA A 418 6.24 0.46 23.01
C ALA A 418 5.82 1.12 21.68
N ALA A 419 5.31 0.33 20.74
CA ALA A 419 4.67 0.80 19.53
C ALA A 419 3.23 0.27 19.46
N PHE A 420 2.26 1.13 19.19
CA PHE A 420 0.87 0.77 18.94
C PHE A 420 0.56 1.03 17.48
N ASN A 421 0.23 -0.02 16.74
CA ASN A 421 -0.17 0.06 15.35
C ASN A 421 -1.70 0.00 15.25
N ALA A 422 -2.29 0.94 14.54
CA ALA A 422 -3.70 0.97 14.21
C ALA A 422 -3.86 0.81 12.69
N ASP A 423 -4.44 -0.31 12.26
CA ASP A 423 -4.56 -0.61 10.85
C ASP A 423 -5.80 -1.47 10.64
N MET A 424 -6.70 -1.00 9.73
CA MET A 424 -8.01 -1.60 9.47
C MET A 424 -8.83 -1.81 10.74
N ILE A 425 -9.28 -0.72 11.36
CA ILE A 425 -10.00 -0.73 12.65
C ILE A 425 -11.45 -0.23 12.57
N GLY A 426 -11.94 0.07 11.37
CA GLY A 426 -13.27 0.67 11.15
C GLY A 426 -14.35 -0.32 10.67
N ARG A 427 -14.01 -1.58 10.42
CA ARG A 427 -14.97 -2.59 9.91
C ARG A 427 -14.95 -3.88 10.75
N SER A 428 -15.71 -4.86 10.32
CA SER A 428 -15.71 -6.19 10.92
C SER A 428 -15.51 -7.24 9.84
N ASP A 429 -14.77 -8.30 10.16
CA ASP A 429 -14.58 -9.40 9.23
C ASP A 429 -15.87 -10.25 9.05
N PRO A 430 -15.97 -11.00 7.94
CA PRO A 430 -17.17 -11.76 7.62
C PRO A 430 -17.51 -12.84 8.67
N GLU A 431 -16.55 -13.36 9.41
CA GLU A 431 -16.79 -14.39 10.42
C GLU A 431 -17.49 -13.81 11.64
N ASN A 432 -17.01 -12.68 12.15
CA ASN A 432 -17.64 -12.02 13.30
C ASN A 432 -19.01 -11.42 12.93
N ILE A 433 -19.19 -10.90 11.70
CA ILE A 433 -20.50 -10.48 11.19
C ILE A 433 -21.49 -11.65 11.21
N ARG A 434 -21.11 -12.83 10.69
CA ARG A 434 -21.97 -14.02 10.70
C ARG A 434 -22.32 -14.51 12.10
N ARG A 435 -21.45 -14.27 13.08
CA ARG A 435 -21.68 -14.60 14.50
C ARG A 435 -22.57 -13.58 15.21
N GLY A 436 -22.80 -12.41 14.60
CA GLY A 436 -23.49 -11.28 15.21
C GLY A 436 -22.70 -10.64 16.36
N ASP A 437 -21.39 -10.78 16.35
CA ASP A 437 -20.48 -10.26 17.36
C ASP A 437 -19.49 -9.28 16.70
N THR A 438 -19.88 -8.01 16.62
CA THR A 438 -19.08 -6.94 16.01
C THR A 438 -18.31 -6.09 17.03
N ASP A 439 -18.56 -6.28 18.34
CA ASP A 439 -17.88 -5.53 19.41
C ASP A 439 -16.57 -6.21 19.84
N TYR A 440 -15.64 -6.32 18.93
CA TYR A 440 -14.34 -6.94 19.12
C TYR A 440 -13.22 -6.15 18.45
N VAL A 441 -12.00 -6.45 18.87
CA VAL A 441 -10.75 -6.09 18.20
C VAL A 441 -9.78 -7.26 18.31
N TYR A 442 -9.04 -7.56 17.24
CA TYR A 442 -7.90 -8.47 17.28
C TYR A 442 -6.73 -7.74 17.92
N LEU A 443 -6.18 -8.33 18.97
CA LEU A 443 -5.02 -7.83 19.66
C LEU A 443 -3.83 -8.71 19.29
N ILE A 444 -2.97 -8.23 18.39
CA ILE A 444 -1.83 -8.97 17.85
C ILE A 444 -0.53 -8.36 18.41
N GLY A 445 0.38 -9.18 18.89
CA GLY A 445 1.50 -8.76 19.70
C GLY A 445 1.20 -9.01 21.17
N GLY A 446 1.25 -7.98 22.02
CA GLY A 446 0.90 -8.16 23.44
C GLY A 446 1.55 -9.42 24.04
N GLU A 447 0.75 -10.42 24.42
CA GLU A 447 1.19 -11.63 25.10
C GLU A 447 2.30 -12.41 24.38
N ILE A 448 2.26 -12.49 23.04
CA ILE A 448 3.30 -13.22 22.28
C ILE A 448 4.61 -12.41 22.13
N ILE A 449 4.63 -11.19 22.59
CA ILE A 449 5.80 -10.29 22.53
C ILE A 449 6.19 -9.84 23.95
N SER A 450 5.22 -9.33 24.72
CA SER A 450 5.41 -8.70 26.03
C SER A 450 4.19 -8.93 26.92
N SER A 451 4.31 -9.81 27.89
CA SER A 451 3.22 -10.09 28.85
C SER A 451 2.84 -8.85 29.67
N GLY A 452 3.82 -7.99 29.98
CA GLY A 452 3.59 -6.74 30.70
C GLY A 452 2.77 -5.75 29.87
N LEU A 453 3.05 -5.60 28.58
CA LEU A 453 2.30 -4.74 27.68
C LEU A 453 0.86 -5.23 27.49
N ASP A 454 0.68 -6.54 27.31
CA ASP A 454 -0.65 -7.15 27.21
C ASP A 454 -1.51 -6.87 28.45
N SER A 455 -0.93 -6.97 29.65
CA SER A 455 -1.63 -6.69 30.91
C SER A 455 -2.11 -5.23 31.00
N LEU A 456 -1.29 -4.27 30.51
CA LEU A 456 -1.66 -2.86 30.48
C LEU A 456 -2.82 -2.59 29.53
N VAL A 457 -2.81 -3.20 28.34
CA VAL A 457 -3.90 -3.05 27.37
C VAL A 457 -5.20 -3.73 27.87
N GLN A 458 -5.09 -4.88 28.56
CA GLN A 458 -6.26 -5.50 29.20
C GLN A 458 -6.87 -4.59 30.28
N ALA A 459 -6.02 -3.98 31.11
CA ALA A 459 -6.49 -3.04 32.13
C ALA A 459 -7.16 -1.82 31.49
N ALA A 460 -6.56 -1.25 30.45
CA ALA A 460 -7.13 -0.15 29.68
C ALA A 460 -8.51 -0.50 29.11
N ASN A 461 -8.65 -1.68 28.51
CA ASN A 461 -9.92 -2.15 27.96
C ASN A 461 -10.99 -2.31 29.04
N HIS A 462 -10.63 -2.95 30.18
CA HIS A 462 -11.55 -3.17 31.30
C HIS A 462 -12.06 -1.84 31.88
N ASN A 463 -11.19 -0.84 31.96
CA ASN A 463 -11.50 0.45 32.57
C ASN A 463 -12.15 1.46 31.59
N SER A 464 -12.32 1.09 30.31
CA SER A 464 -12.88 1.97 29.29
C SER A 464 -14.03 1.33 28.52
N VAL A 465 -13.76 0.76 27.36
CA VAL A 465 -14.78 0.28 26.42
C VAL A 465 -15.23 -1.16 26.65
N ASN A 466 -14.44 -1.97 27.33
CA ASN A 466 -14.70 -3.38 27.63
C ASN A 466 -15.11 -4.21 26.38
N MET A 467 -14.40 -4.00 25.27
CA MET A 467 -14.58 -4.79 24.04
C MET A 467 -14.04 -6.22 24.22
N ARG A 468 -14.47 -7.15 23.39
CA ARG A 468 -13.87 -8.47 23.32
C ARG A 468 -12.49 -8.37 22.64
N LEU A 469 -11.43 -8.64 23.40
CA LEU A 469 -10.07 -8.77 22.88
C LEU A 469 -9.88 -10.17 22.31
N ASP A 470 -9.91 -10.29 20.99
CA ASP A 470 -9.73 -11.58 20.30
C ASP A 470 -8.24 -11.81 20.01
N ARG A 471 -7.73 -12.95 20.45
CA ARG A 471 -6.31 -13.32 20.34
C ARG A 471 -6.05 -14.45 19.37
N ARG A 472 -6.99 -14.77 18.46
CA ARG A 472 -6.82 -15.88 17.50
C ARG A 472 -5.57 -15.78 16.63
N TYR A 473 -5.13 -14.58 16.32
CA TYR A 473 -3.93 -14.31 15.52
C TYR A 473 -2.69 -14.06 16.39
N ASN A 474 -2.81 -14.21 17.68
CA ASN A 474 -1.72 -14.04 18.64
C ASN A 474 -0.93 -15.34 18.77
N ASP A 475 -0.43 -15.84 17.65
CA ASP A 475 0.33 -17.07 17.52
C ASP A 475 1.44 -16.86 16.49
N LEU A 476 2.70 -17.08 16.89
CA LEU A 476 3.86 -16.95 16.01
C LEU A 476 3.87 -17.98 14.87
N GLN A 477 3.08 -19.05 14.98
CA GLN A 477 2.90 -20.08 13.97
C GLN A 477 1.62 -19.86 13.11
N ASP A 478 0.86 -18.77 13.36
CA ASP A 478 -0.32 -18.45 12.54
C ASP A 478 0.06 -18.38 11.06
N PRO A 479 -0.62 -19.12 10.17
CA PRO A 479 -0.30 -19.12 8.73
C PRO A 479 -0.47 -17.76 8.07
N ASN A 480 -1.33 -16.87 8.61
CA ASN A 480 -1.48 -15.50 8.10
C ASN A 480 -0.32 -14.60 8.51
N GLN A 481 0.38 -14.93 9.60
CA GLN A 481 1.54 -14.20 10.12
C GLN A 481 1.29 -12.71 10.33
N PHE A 482 0.09 -12.33 10.79
CA PHE A 482 -0.26 -10.92 11.00
C PHE A 482 0.69 -10.18 11.96
N TYR A 483 1.40 -10.89 12.84
CA TYR A 483 2.39 -10.30 13.73
C TYR A 483 3.55 -9.59 13.00
N ARG A 484 3.65 -9.73 11.66
CA ARG A 484 4.71 -9.10 10.84
C ARG A 484 4.21 -8.50 9.51
N ARG A 485 2.90 -8.32 9.34
CA ARG A 485 2.31 -7.86 8.07
C ARG A 485 1.95 -6.38 8.03
N SER A 486 2.24 -5.62 9.08
CA SER A 486 2.05 -4.18 9.10
C SER A 486 3.18 -3.50 9.89
N ASP A 487 3.14 -2.21 10.07
CA ASP A 487 4.22 -1.32 10.52
C ASP A 487 4.80 -1.66 11.90
N HIS A 488 4.02 -2.29 12.78
CA HIS A 488 4.49 -2.76 14.10
C HIS A 488 5.70 -3.68 14.00
N TRP A 489 5.83 -4.39 12.89
CA TRP A 489 6.94 -5.32 12.67
C TRP A 489 8.30 -4.64 12.72
N ASN A 490 8.43 -3.44 12.15
CA ASN A 490 9.69 -2.72 12.12
C ASN A 490 10.15 -2.23 13.51
N PHE A 491 9.26 -2.17 14.48
CA PHE A 491 9.60 -1.99 15.89
C PHE A 491 9.93 -3.34 16.55
N GLY A 492 9.11 -4.36 16.33
CA GLY A 492 9.29 -5.69 16.91
C GLY A 492 10.64 -6.32 16.57
N ARG A 493 11.10 -6.22 15.32
CA ARG A 493 12.41 -6.70 14.89
C ARG A 493 13.60 -6.07 15.63
N LEU A 494 13.39 -4.89 16.24
CA LEU A 494 14.37 -4.17 17.05
C LEU A 494 14.12 -4.36 18.55
N SER A 495 13.31 -5.35 18.92
CA SER A 495 12.97 -5.68 20.31
C SER A 495 12.20 -4.56 21.05
N VAL A 496 11.42 -3.75 20.33
CA VAL A 496 10.44 -2.84 20.91
C VAL A 496 9.12 -3.62 21.07
N PRO A 497 8.54 -3.68 22.28
CA PRO A 497 7.22 -4.28 22.49
C PRO A 497 6.16 -3.59 21.63
N PHE A 498 5.23 -4.34 21.05
CA PHE A 498 4.17 -3.74 20.24
C PHE A 498 2.82 -4.39 20.46
N VAL A 499 1.80 -3.65 20.10
CA VAL A 499 0.43 -4.14 19.91
C VAL A 499 -0.09 -3.62 18.58
N PHE A 500 -0.64 -4.52 17.80
CA PHE A 500 -1.36 -4.23 16.57
C PHE A 500 -2.87 -4.39 16.82
N PHE A 501 -3.60 -3.28 16.74
CA PHE A 501 -5.06 -3.21 16.80
C PHE A 501 -5.60 -3.38 15.38
N PHE A 502 -6.43 -4.40 15.19
CA PHE A 502 -6.91 -4.84 13.89
C PHE A 502 -8.33 -5.39 14.02
N THR A 503 -9.17 -5.25 13.03
CA THR A 503 -10.54 -5.80 13.07
C THR A 503 -10.84 -6.82 11.99
N GLY A 504 -9.83 -7.22 11.24
CA GLY A 504 -9.90 -8.31 10.27
C GLY A 504 -9.97 -7.84 8.82
N VAL A 505 -9.73 -8.76 7.92
CA VAL A 505 -9.84 -8.54 6.48
C VAL A 505 -11.30 -8.73 6.06
N HIS A 506 -11.81 -7.82 5.24
CA HIS A 506 -13.15 -7.85 4.66
C HIS A 506 -13.09 -8.01 3.13
N GLU A 507 -14.25 -8.18 2.48
CA GLU A 507 -14.36 -8.43 1.05
C GLU A 507 -13.88 -7.29 0.15
N ASP A 508 -13.83 -6.06 0.68
CA ASP A 508 -13.39 -4.86 -0.05
C ASP A 508 -11.89 -4.54 0.14
N TYR A 509 -11.16 -5.37 0.89
CA TYR A 509 -9.72 -5.19 1.11
C TYR A 509 -8.96 -5.11 -0.22
N HIS A 510 -8.17 -4.05 -0.39
CA HIS A 510 -7.42 -3.76 -1.62
C HIS A 510 -8.30 -3.64 -2.88
N ARG A 511 -9.47 -3.00 -2.74
CA ARG A 511 -10.40 -2.75 -3.83
C ARG A 511 -10.92 -1.32 -3.81
N PRO A 512 -11.36 -0.79 -4.97
CA PRO A 512 -12.03 0.51 -5.03
C PRO A 512 -13.25 0.60 -4.10
N SER A 513 -13.87 -0.53 -3.82
CA SER A 513 -15.06 -0.61 -2.95
C SER A 513 -14.78 -0.47 -1.46
N ASP A 514 -13.53 -0.25 -0.99
CA ASP A 514 -13.23 0.14 0.41
C ASP A 514 -13.48 1.63 0.62
N THR A 515 -14.74 1.99 0.84
CA THR A 515 -15.27 3.35 0.86
C THR A 515 -15.80 3.77 2.23
N VAL A 516 -15.88 5.09 2.45
CA VAL A 516 -16.26 5.71 3.73
C VAL A 516 -17.67 5.30 4.22
N ASP A 517 -18.62 5.08 3.30
CA ASP A 517 -19.98 4.67 3.64
C ASP A 517 -20.09 3.28 4.27
N LYS A 518 -19.06 2.44 4.12
CA LYS A 518 -18.99 1.10 4.70
C LYS A 518 -18.36 1.04 6.10
N ILE A 519 -17.82 2.15 6.59
CA ILE A 519 -17.18 2.22 7.90
C ILE A 519 -18.23 2.25 9.01
N ASP A 520 -18.04 1.39 10.02
CA ASP A 520 -18.76 1.43 11.29
C ASP A 520 -18.08 2.43 12.23
N PHE A 521 -18.53 3.69 12.18
CA PHE A 521 -17.92 4.77 12.94
C PHE A 521 -18.10 4.62 14.46
N GLU A 522 -19.13 3.94 14.92
CA GLU A 522 -19.30 3.63 16.34
C GLU A 522 -18.22 2.64 16.81
N LYS A 523 -17.97 1.60 16.03
CA LYS A 523 -16.89 0.66 16.29
C LYS A 523 -15.53 1.36 16.20
N LEU A 524 -15.29 2.15 15.17
CA LEU A 524 -14.06 2.91 15.00
C LEU A 524 -13.77 3.81 16.21
N ALA A 525 -14.79 4.51 16.71
CA ALA A 525 -14.65 5.35 17.90
C ALA A 525 -14.35 4.51 19.16
N ARG A 526 -14.96 3.34 19.31
CA ARG A 526 -14.68 2.43 20.45
C ARG A 526 -13.26 1.89 20.40
N VAL A 527 -12.78 1.44 19.24
CA VAL A 527 -11.39 0.97 19.08
C VAL A 527 -10.41 2.12 19.32
N THR A 528 -10.68 3.31 18.79
CA THR A 528 -9.88 4.51 19.03
C THR A 528 -9.82 4.86 20.53
N THR A 529 -10.94 4.73 21.24
CA THR A 529 -10.99 4.94 22.71
C THR A 529 -10.18 3.88 23.45
N LEU A 530 -10.20 2.62 23.02
CA LEU A 530 -9.33 1.58 23.58
C LEU A 530 -7.85 1.91 23.39
N ILE A 531 -7.47 2.33 22.19
CA ILE A 531 -6.08 2.72 21.89
C ILE A 531 -5.69 3.90 22.78
N TYR A 532 -6.52 4.94 22.87
CA TYR A 532 -6.29 6.09 23.74
C TYR A 532 -6.10 5.69 25.21
N SER A 533 -6.99 4.85 25.73
CA SER A 533 -6.91 4.35 27.10
C SER A 533 -5.63 3.55 27.33
N SER A 534 -5.22 2.74 26.35
CA SER A 534 -3.97 1.98 26.40
C SER A 534 -2.74 2.91 26.38
N VAL A 535 -2.80 4.01 25.62
CA VAL A 535 -1.76 5.07 25.65
C VAL A 535 -1.58 5.62 27.06
N ILE A 536 -2.68 5.92 27.75
CA ILE A 536 -2.63 6.47 29.12
C ILE A 536 -2.00 5.44 30.08
N GLU A 537 -2.43 4.19 30.04
CA GLU A 537 -1.89 3.15 30.92
C GLU A 537 -0.38 2.95 30.70
N VAL A 538 0.09 2.88 29.45
CA VAL A 538 1.52 2.67 29.14
C VAL A 538 2.35 3.92 29.48
N THR A 539 1.85 5.11 29.16
CA THR A 539 2.62 6.35 29.38
C THR A 539 2.73 6.73 30.87
N ASN A 540 1.76 6.33 31.68
CA ASN A 540 1.78 6.55 33.12
C ASN A 540 2.31 5.37 33.96
N TYR A 541 2.58 4.23 33.29
CA TYR A 541 3.12 3.04 33.98
C TYR A 541 4.47 3.34 34.63
N ASP A 542 4.66 2.96 35.92
CA ASP A 542 5.90 3.20 36.61
C ASP A 542 7.08 2.39 36.04
N GLY A 543 6.83 1.17 35.62
CA GLY A 543 7.80 0.31 34.95
C GLY A 543 7.96 0.62 33.46
N ARG A 544 8.62 -0.31 32.76
CA ARG A 544 8.75 -0.30 31.30
C ARG A 544 8.37 -1.69 30.77
N PRO A 545 7.45 -1.80 29.77
CA PRO A 545 7.21 -3.06 29.07
C PRO A 545 8.50 -3.57 28.42
N VAL A 546 8.73 -4.87 28.45
CA VAL A 546 9.89 -5.51 27.83
C VAL A 546 9.43 -6.67 26.96
N VAL A 547 10.19 -7.00 25.93
CA VAL A 547 9.99 -8.23 25.14
C VAL A 547 10.45 -9.39 26.01
N ASP A 548 9.55 -10.26 26.42
CA ASP A 548 9.80 -11.38 27.35
C ASP A 548 9.48 -12.77 26.77
N ASN A 549 8.97 -12.85 25.53
CA ASN A 549 8.75 -14.12 24.85
C ASN A 549 10.03 -14.63 24.19
N GLU A 550 10.52 -15.79 24.66
CA GLU A 550 11.79 -16.38 24.19
C GLU A 550 11.74 -16.78 22.71
N GLU A 551 10.60 -17.30 22.22
CA GLU A 551 10.45 -17.69 20.81
C GLU A 551 10.53 -16.47 19.90
N PHE A 552 9.84 -15.39 20.25
CA PHE A 552 9.89 -14.14 19.49
C PHE A 552 11.32 -13.55 19.48
N ILE A 553 12.01 -13.57 20.62
CA ILE A 553 13.41 -13.11 20.72
C ILE A 553 14.31 -13.92 19.78
N GLU A 554 14.12 -15.25 19.70
CA GLU A 554 14.91 -16.10 18.82
C GLU A 554 14.60 -15.87 17.34
N ILE A 555 13.33 -15.65 16.97
CA ILE A 555 12.91 -15.27 15.61
C ILE A 555 13.60 -13.97 15.19
N THR A 556 13.52 -12.94 16.02
CA THR A 556 14.07 -11.61 15.70
C THR A 556 15.60 -11.57 15.69
N ARG A 557 16.27 -12.42 16.49
CA ARG A 557 17.73 -12.54 16.49
C ARG A 557 18.30 -13.08 15.18
N ARG A 558 17.54 -13.93 14.48
CA ARG A 558 17.97 -14.56 13.21
C ARG A 558 17.77 -13.66 12.00
N MET A 559 17.07 -12.56 12.17
CA MET A 559 16.77 -11.66 11.07
C MET A 559 17.89 -10.64 10.83
N PRO A 560 18.13 -10.22 9.58
CA PRO A 560 19.06 -9.14 9.28
C PRO A 560 18.55 -7.84 9.93
N ARG A 561 19.39 -7.20 10.71
CA ARG A 561 19.12 -5.89 11.32
C ARG A 561 19.31 -4.79 10.30
#